data_b1a905c3415de497d366cd94a6fc4507
#
_entry.id   b1a905c3415de497d366cd94a6fc4507
#
_cell.length_a   1.000
_cell.length_b   1.000
_cell.length_c   1.000
_cell.angle_alpha   90.00
_cell.angle_beta   90.00
_cell.angle_gamma   90.00
#
_symmetry.space_group_name_H-M   'P 1'
#
loop_
_entity.id
_entity.type
_entity.pdbx_description
1 polymer ?
#
loop_
_entity_poly.entity_id
_entity_poly.type
_entity_poly.pdbx_seq_one_letter_code
_entity_poly.pdbx_strand_id
1 'polypeptide(L)'
;MGNPYDPYGQQPGYGQQQPGYGQQQPGYGQPQQPGYGQPQQPGYGQPPAQPGYGQPPAQPGYGQPPAAQPGYGQPPAAQPAYGAPPAPAPAAQPAYQEVHHHHYGSTGQLAEWGSRAGATIIDGLVIGAPVGILYFIALLLMGSGSGGGAVLGLLFLLVAAVIGFGGGIWMIYQEGTTGQTLGKRQMGIKVVSAQTGQVLGFGGAFVRRLAHIADSAACDIGYLWPLWDERKQTFADKMCNTLVVRT
;
A
#
# COMPACT_ATOMS: atom_id res chain seq x y z
N MET A 1 -22.99 63.55 -18.40
CA MET A 1 -22.76 62.42 -19.32
C MET A 1 -22.34 61.22 -18.49
N GLY A 2 -23.30 60.36 -18.18
CA GLY A 2 -23.11 59.22 -17.31
C GLY A 2 -22.55 58.00 -18.06
N ASN A 3 -21.69 57.27 -17.43
CA ASN A 3 -21.08 56.03 -17.95
C ASN A 3 -22.01 54.83 -17.62
N PRO A 4 -22.49 54.03 -18.60
CA PRO A 4 -23.53 53.05 -18.38
C PRO A 4 -22.99 51.60 -18.30
N TYR A 5 -21.98 51.27 -17.47
CA TYR A 5 -21.60 49.87 -17.21
C TYR A 5 -21.06 49.70 -15.81
N ASP A 6 -21.96 49.37 -14.88
CA ASP A 6 -21.62 48.79 -13.58
C ASP A 6 -22.44 47.51 -13.37
N PRO A 7 -21.80 46.29 -13.44
CA PRO A 7 -22.53 45.05 -13.38
C PRO A 7 -22.60 44.39 -12.00
N TYR A 8 -22.34 45.08 -10.91
CA TYR A 8 -22.44 44.50 -9.56
C TYR A 8 -23.51 45.20 -8.71
N GLY A 9 -24.77 44.98 -9.05
CA GLY A 9 -25.92 45.30 -8.21
C GLY A 9 -25.98 44.35 -6.99
N GLN A 10 -25.96 44.95 -5.80
CA GLN A 10 -26.17 44.30 -4.50
C GLN A 10 -27.57 43.65 -4.44
N GLN A 11 -27.60 42.37 -4.06
CA GLN A 11 -28.86 41.70 -3.70
C GLN A 11 -29.15 41.91 -2.21
N PRO A 12 -30.42 42.33 -1.87
CA PRO A 12 -30.87 42.41 -0.48
C PRO A 12 -31.20 41.01 0.06
N GLY A 13 -30.70 40.69 1.26
CA GLY A 13 -31.03 39.46 2.00
C GLY A 13 -32.49 39.48 2.48
N TYR A 14 -33.26 38.47 2.11
CA TYR A 14 -34.54 38.15 2.72
C TYR A 14 -34.37 37.03 3.71
N GLY A 15 -34.42 37.38 5.00
CA GLY A 15 -34.63 36.43 6.08
C GLY A 15 -36.06 35.88 6.00
N GLN A 16 -36.22 34.57 5.80
CA GLN A 16 -37.49 33.89 6.04
C GLN A 16 -37.34 32.97 7.24
N GLN A 17 -37.99 33.40 8.34
CA GLN A 17 -38.31 32.52 9.48
C GLN A 17 -39.44 31.56 9.03
N GLN A 18 -39.17 30.26 9.07
CA GLN A 18 -40.23 29.25 8.97
C GLN A 18 -40.79 28.94 10.35
N PRO A 19 -42.16 28.94 10.48
CA PRO A 19 -42.82 28.47 11.71
C PRO A 19 -42.73 26.95 11.82
N GLY A 20 -42.32 26.43 12.98
CA GLY A 20 -42.34 25.02 13.27
C GLY A 20 -43.75 24.48 13.45
N TYR A 21 -44.18 23.54 12.64
CA TYR A 21 -45.33 22.69 12.89
C TYR A 21 -44.84 21.37 13.48
N GLY A 22 -45.10 21.20 14.76
CA GLY A 22 -45.04 19.92 15.45
C GLY A 22 -46.12 18.97 14.91
N GLN A 23 -45.75 17.90 14.25
CA GLN A 23 -46.63 16.75 14.02
C GLN A 23 -46.12 15.58 14.87
N GLN A 24 -46.89 15.27 15.92
CA GLN A 24 -46.83 14.02 16.63
C GLN A 24 -47.31 12.90 15.69
N GLN A 25 -46.44 11.98 15.34
CA GLN A 25 -46.83 10.72 14.69
C GLN A 25 -47.20 9.70 15.82
N PRO A 26 -48.36 9.00 15.68
CA PRO A 26 -48.71 7.89 16.56
C PRO A 26 -47.73 6.73 16.37
N GLY A 27 -47.15 6.20 17.43
CA GLY A 27 -46.31 5.03 17.43
C GLY A 27 -47.04 3.78 17.02
N TYR A 28 -46.69 3.19 15.90
CA TYR A 28 -47.03 1.82 15.57
C TYR A 28 -46.03 0.89 16.25
N GLY A 29 -46.52 0.08 17.18
CA GLY A 29 -45.77 -0.95 17.87
C GLY A 29 -45.16 -1.95 16.86
N GLN A 30 -43.85 -2.15 16.94
CA GLN A 30 -43.16 -3.22 16.23
C GLN A 30 -43.57 -4.57 16.86
N PRO A 31 -43.90 -5.59 16.05
CA PRO A 31 -44.07 -6.95 16.56
C PRO A 31 -42.73 -7.49 17.07
N GLN A 32 -42.72 -7.99 18.30
CA GLN A 32 -41.60 -8.72 18.86
C GLN A 32 -41.38 -10.00 18.05
N GLN A 33 -40.20 -10.16 17.46
CA GLN A 33 -39.77 -11.44 16.89
C GLN A 33 -39.51 -12.45 18.01
N PRO A 34 -39.96 -13.70 17.84
CA PRO A 34 -39.60 -14.78 18.79
C PRO A 34 -38.10 -15.03 18.74
N GLY A 35 -37.45 -15.01 19.90
CA GLY A 35 -36.04 -15.34 20.03
C GLY A 35 -35.79 -16.82 19.69
N TYR A 36 -35.08 -17.06 18.61
CA TYR A 36 -34.47 -18.37 18.35
C TYR A 36 -33.24 -18.50 19.25
N GLY A 37 -33.32 -19.44 20.20
CA GLY A 37 -32.21 -19.79 21.09
C GLY A 37 -30.99 -20.24 20.25
N GLN A 38 -29.85 -19.61 20.49
CA GLN A 38 -28.58 -20.09 19.95
C GLN A 38 -28.23 -21.45 20.52
N PRO A 39 -27.83 -22.45 19.72
CA PRO A 39 -27.26 -23.67 20.23
C PRO A 39 -25.94 -23.37 20.93
N GLN A 40 -25.85 -23.81 22.21
CA GLN A 40 -24.57 -23.81 22.94
C GLN A 40 -23.57 -24.72 22.22
N GLN A 41 -22.47 -24.16 21.77
CA GLN A 41 -21.33 -24.97 21.30
C GLN A 41 -20.72 -25.74 22.49
N PRO A 42 -20.40 -27.02 22.30
CA PRO A 42 -19.65 -27.79 23.31
C PRO A 42 -18.28 -27.16 23.49
N GLY A 43 -17.91 -26.84 24.73
CA GLY A 43 -16.59 -26.33 25.07
C GLY A 43 -15.51 -27.35 24.72
N TYR A 44 -14.65 -27.01 23.77
CA TYR A 44 -13.38 -27.72 23.58
C TYR A 44 -12.46 -27.35 24.73
N GLY A 45 -12.03 -28.37 25.49
CA GLY A 45 -11.12 -28.24 26.61
C GLY A 45 -9.83 -27.55 26.19
N GLN A 46 -9.30 -26.68 27.06
CA GLN A 46 -8.03 -26.02 26.89
C GLN A 46 -6.90 -27.05 26.69
N PRO A 47 -5.95 -26.82 25.77
CA PRO A 47 -4.74 -27.64 25.66
C PRO A 47 -3.93 -27.55 26.97
N PRO A 48 -3.26 -28.64 27.38
CA PRO A 48 -2.39 -28.61 28.57
C PRO A 48 -1.27 -27.60 28.38
N ALA A 49 -0.95 -26.86 29.47
CA ALA A 49 0.13 -25.89 29.53
C ALA A 49 1.46 -26.53 29.14
N GLN A 50 2.17 -25.94 28.16
CA GLN A 50 3.53 -26.31 27.79
C GLN A 50 4.48 -26.07 28.98
N PRO A 51 5.44 -26.98 29.24
CA PRO A 51 6.51 -26.77 30.21
C PRO A 51 7.31 -25.53 29.82
N GLY A 52 7.47 -24.58 30.72
CA GLY A 52 8.26 -23.38 30.52
C GLY A 52 9.73 -23.72 30.23
N TYR A 53 10.24 -23.33 29.08
CA TYR A 53 11.67 -23.25 28.84
C TYR A 53 12.22 -22.10 29.69
N GLY A 54 13.24 -22.42 30.52
CA GLY A 54 13.89 -21.52 31.43
C GLY A 54 14.39 -20.25 30.73
N GLN A 55 14.24 -19.11 31.40
CA GLN A 55 14.78 -17.81 30.96
C GLN A 55 16.31 -17.91 30.78
N PRO A 56 16.88 -17.28 29.74
CA PRO A 56 18.32 -17.13 29.63
C PRO A 56 18.86 -16.35 30.82
N PRO A 57 20.10 -16.66 31.30
CA PRO A 57 20.71 -15.92 32.40
C PRO A 57 20.87 -14.43 32.02
N ALA A 58 20.60 -13.55 32.99
CA ALA A 58 20.73 -12.11 32.85
C ALA A 58 22.18 -11.74 32.48
N GLN A 59 22.35 -10.92 31.46
CA GLN A 59 23.64 -10.34 31.09
C GLN A 59 24.12 -9.43 32.22
N PRO A 60 25.46 -9.44 32.51
CA PRO A 60 26.04 -8.51 33.47
C PRO A 60 25.80 -7.05 32.97
N GLY A 61 25.18 -6.25 33.83
CA GLY A 61 24.97 -4.83 33.55
C GLY A 61 26.30 -4.10 33.45
N TYR A 62 26.53 -3.40 32.36
CA TYR A 62 27.53 -2.36 32.26
C TYR A 62 27.14 -1.23 33.21
N GLY A 63 28.09 -0.85 34.10
CA GLY A 63 27.91 0.08 35.21
C GLY A 63 27.29 1.42 34.78
N GLN A 64 26.35 1.91 35.56
CA GLN A 64 25.84 3.26 35.48
C GLN A 64 26.97 4.27 35.70
N PRO A 65 26.97 5.42 35.01
CA PRO A 65 27.87 6.53 35.31
C PRO A 65 27.62 7.00 36.75
N PRO A 66 28.67 7.47 37.47
CA PRO A 66 28.54 7.94 38.84
C PRO A 66 27.55 9.14 38.92
N ALA A 67 26.77 9.15 39.96
CA ALA A 67 25.83 10.24 40.28
C ALA A 67 26.56 11.58 40.35
N ALA A 68 25.95 12.62 39.76
CA ALA A 68 26.45 13.97 39.77
C ALA A 68 26.67 14.46 41.20
N GLN A 69 27.86 15.08 41.43
CA GLN A 69 28.23 15.73 42.69
C GLN A 69 27.23 16.84 43.07
N PRO A 70 27.03 17.08 44.40
CA PRO A 70 26.23 18.20 44.85
C PRO A 70 26.81 19.54 44.42
N GLY A 71 26.06 20.31 43.68
CA GLY A 71 26.47 21.61 43.17
C GLY A 71 26.64 22.62 44.27
N TYR A 72 27.72 23.35 44.21
CA TYR A 72 27.97 24.58 44.94
C TYR A 72 26.90 25.64 44.58
N GLY A 73 26.44 26.39 45.63
CA GLY A 73 25.34 27.31 45.63
C GLY A 73 25.22 28.26 44.44
N GLN A 74 23.97 28.47 44.03
CA GLN A 74 23.62 29.51 43.07
C GLN A 74 23.94 30.91 43.66
N PRO A 75 24.52 31.84 42.86
CA PRO A 75 24.60 33.23 43.23
C PRO A 75 23.18 33.82 43.34
N PRO A 76 22.99 34.84 44.22
CA PRO A 76 21.67 35.48 44.37
C PRO A 76 21.23 36.12 43.06
N ALA A 77 19.94 36.00 42.74
CA ALA A 77 19.29 36.59 41.59
C ALA A 77 19.58 38.10 41.52
N ALA A 78 20.17 38.53 40.40
CA ALA A 78 20.36 39.95 40.09
C ALA A 78 18.99 40.61 39.93
N GLN A 79 18.80 41.75 40.58
CA GLN A 79 17.62 42.61 40.45
C GLN A 79 17.41 43.04 38.98
N PRO A 80 16.16 43.21 38.52
CA PRO A 80 15.91 43.67 37.16
C PRO A 80 16.41 45.11 36.98
N ALA A 81 17.35 45.31 36.10
CA ALA A 81 17.77 46.62 35.64
C ALA A 81 16.66 47.23 34.77
N TYR A 82 16.05 48.30 35.21
CA TYR A 82 15.16 49.14 34.43
C TYR A 82 15.95 49.77 33.29
N GLY A 83 15.57 49.49 32.03
CA GLY A 83 15.98 50.35 30.92
C GLY A 83 16.78 49.73 29.77
N ALA A 84 16.89 48.39 29.62
CA ALA A 84 17.46 47.83 28.40
C ALA A 84 16.38 47.55 27.35
N PRO A 85 16.57 47.92 26.07
CA PRO A 85 15.65 47.54 25.00
C PRO A 85 15.62 45.99 24.86
N PRO A 86 14.45 45.39 24.53
CA PRO A 86 14.36 43.93 24.37
C PRO A 86 15.34 43.47 23.29
N ALA A 87 16.12 42.45 23.63
CA ALA A 87 17.00 41.79 22.67
C ALA A 87 16.20 41.32 21.45
N PRO A 88 16.72 41.45 20.22
CA PRO A 88 16.02 40.94 19.04
C PRO A 88 15.78 39.45 19.20
N ALA A 89 14.54 39.05 18.95
CA ALA A 89 14.15 37.62 18.96
C ALA A 89 15.11 36.83 18.04
N PRO A 90 15.56 35.64 18.46
CA PRO A 90 16.35 34.78 17.60
C PRO A 90 15.62 34.59 16.27
N ALA A 91 16.29 34.87 15.15
CA ALA A 91 15.74 34.60 13.83
C ALA A 91 15.27 33.17 13.80
N ALA A 92 13.98 32.95 13.49
CA ALA A 92 13.41 31.63 13.32
C ALA A 92 14.28 30.91 12.28
N GLN A 93 14.99 29.87 12.73
CA GLN A 93 15.68 29.00 11.80
C GLN A 93 14.60 28.38 10.90
N PRO A 94 14.83 28.33 9.58
CA PRO A 94 13.88 27.63 8.72
C PRO A 94 13.74 26.20 9.29
N ALA A 95 12.51 25.86 9.68
CA ALA A 95 12.20 24.51 10.07
C ALA A 95 12.56 23.62 8.87
N TYR A 96 13.67 22.89 8.99
CA TYR A 96 13.90 21.76 8.11
C TYR A 96 12.68 20.87 8.29
N GLN A 97 11.82 20.82 7.27
CA GLN A 97 10.82 19.77 7.20
C GLN A 97 11.62 18.47 7.17
N GLU A 98 11.76 17.83 8.32
CA GLU A 98 12.07 16.42 8.36
C GLU A 98 11.04 15.77 7.44
N VAL A 99 11.52 15.25 6.32
CA VAL A 99 10.73 14.38 5.48
C VAL A 99 10.41 13.20 6.38
N HIS A 100 9.25 13.29 7.05
CA HIS A 100 8.73 12.18 7.81
C HIS A 100 8.58 11.03 6.82
N HIS A 101 9.56 10.15 6.79
CA HIS A 101 9.36 8.83 6.26
C HIS A 101 8.22 8.24 7.09
N HIS A 102 7.01 8.35 6.56
CA HIS A 102 5.85 7.70 7.14
C HIS A 102 6.17 6.21 7.23
N HIS A 103 6.67 5.78 8.38
CA HIS A 103 6.68 4.39 8.76
C HIS A 103 5.20 3.99 8.82
N TYR A 104 4.69 3.49 7.72
CA TYR A 104 3.39 2.82 7.70
C TYR A 104 3.53 1.63 8.63
N GLY A 105 3.00 1.77 9.84
CA GLY A 105 3.14 0.81 10.93
C GLY A 105 2.86 -0.60 10.41
N SER A 106 3.70 -1.56 10.77
CA SER A 106 3.64 -2.99 10.46
C SER A 106 3.75 -3.43 8.98
N THR A 107 3.69 -2.56 7.97
CA THR A 107 3.76 -2.97 6.54
C THR A 107 5.18 -3.19 6.01
N GLY A 108 6.23 -2.86 6.78
CA GLY A 108 7.62 -3.01 6.34
C GLY A 108 8.14 -1.86 5.47
N GLN A 109 9.43 -1.91 5.12
CA GLN A 109 10.07 -0.93 4.24
C GLN A 109 9.54 -1.04 2.83
N LEU A 110 9.18 0.10 2.19
CA LEU A 110 8.71 0.14 0.81
C LEU A 110 9.79 -0.34 -0.17
N ALA A 111 9.37 -1.09 -1.18
CA ALA A 111 10.25 -1.58 -2.23
C ALA A 111 10.58 -0.47 -3.22
N GLU A 112 11.88 -0.29 -3.48
CA GLU A 112 12.37 0.66 -4.48
C GLU A 112 12.01 0.21 -5.90
N TRP A 113 11.94 1.17 -6.82
CA TRP A 113 11.61 0.92 -8.23
C TRP A 113 12.50 -0.17 -8.86
N GLY A 114 13.81 -0.14 -8.62
CA GLY A 114 14.76 -1.08 -9.20
C GLY A 114 14.47 -2.55 -8.83
N SER A 115 14.05 -2.81 -7.58
CA SER A 115 13.67 -4.17 -7.16
C SER A 115 12.38 -4.65 -7.83
N ARG A 116 11.43 -3.74 -8.10
CA ARG A 116 10.20 -4.06 -8.83
C ARG A 116 10.49 -4.35 -10.30
N ALA A 117 11.31 -3.51 -10.95
CA ALA A 117 11.74 -3.71 -12.34
C ALA A 117 12.50 -5.05 -12.49
N GLY A 118 13.45 -5.34 -11.57
CA GLY A 118 14.16 -6.61 -11.54
C GLY A 118 13.23 -7.80 -11.38
N ALA A 119 12.25 -7.72 -10.49
CA ALA A 119 11.25 -8.78 -10.33
C ALA A 119 10.46 -9.01 -11.63
N THR A 120 10.02 -7.95 -12.30
CA THR A 120 9.26 -8.04 -13.56
C THR A 120 10.10 -8.64 -14.67
N ILE A 121 11.39 -8.30 -14.77
CA ILE A 121 12.32 -8.89 -15.75
C ILE A 121 12.48 -10.39 -15.50
N ILE A 122 12.71 -10.81 -14.27
CA ILE A 122 12.84 -12.23 -13.91
C ILE A 122 11.55 -13.00 -14.25
N ASP A 123 10.40 -12.47 -13.86
CA ASP A 123 9.10 -13.08 -14.14
C ASP A 123 8.86 -13.18 -15.66
N GLY A 124 9.21 -12.13 -16.39
CA GLY A 124 9.12 -12.07 -17.84
C GLY A 124 10.02 -13.12 -18.52
N LEU A 125 11.24 -13.31 -18.03
CA LEU A 125 12.14 -14.32 -18.56
C LEU A 125 11.67 -15.75 -18.27
N VAL A 126 11.15 -16.02 -17.09
CA VAL A 126 10.70 -17.36 -16.68
C VAL A 126 9.58 -17.89 -17.61
N ILE A 127 8.64 -17.04 -17.98
CA ILE A 127 7.53 -17.43 -18.88
C ILE A 127 7.82 -17.02 -20.31
N GLY A 128 8.33 -15.83 -20.52
CA GLY A 128 8.51 -15.25 -21.84
C GLY A 128 9.60 -15.96 -22.66
N ALA A 129 10.69 -16.42 -22.04
CA ALA A 129 11.73 -17.11 -22.79
C ALA A 129 11.25 -18.43 -23.41
N PRO A 130 10.64 -19.38 -22.65
CA PRO A 130 10.13 -20.61 -23.25
C PRO A 130 9.01 -20.34 -24.27
N VAL A 131 8.11 -19.41 -24.02
CA VAL A 131 7.06 -19.00 -24.96
C VAL A 131 7.67 -18.42 -26.23
N GLY A 132 8.66 -17.55 -26.11
CA GLY A 132 9.36 -16.93 -27.25
C GLY A 132 10.10 -17.96 -28.13
N ILE A 133 10.76 -18.93 -27.49
CA ILE A 133 11.44 -20.02 -28.21
C ILE A 133 10.43 -20.85 -29.02
N LEU A 134 9.32 -21.26 -28.39
CA LEU A 134 8.27 -22.03 -29.05
C LEU A 134 7.62 -21.23 -30.18
N TYR A 135 7.37 -19.96 -29.96
CA TYR A 135 6.84 -19.05 -30.99
C TYR A 135 7.80 -18.93 -32.18
N PHE A 136 9.09 -18.76 -31.91
CA PHE A 136 10.11 -18.69 -32.97
C PHE A 136 10.20 -19.97 -33.78
N ILE A 137 10.19 -21.15 -33.11
CA ILE A 137 10.16 -22.45 -33.81
C ILE A 137 8.90 -22.57 -34.67
N ALA A 138 7.75 -22.17 -34.16
CA ALA A 138 6.50 -22.19 -34.89
C ALA A 138 6.57 -21.35 -36.18
N LEU A 139 7.14 -20.14 -36.11
CA LEU A 139 7.31 -19.28 -37.29
C LEU A 139 8.22 -19.91 -38.35
N LEU A 140 9.33 -20.53 -37.94
CA LEU A 140 10.23 -21.23 -38.85
C LEU A 140 9.52 -22.41 -39.55
N LEU A 141 8.76 -23.20 -38.83
CA LEU A 141 7.99 -24.31 -39.36
C LEU A 141 6.92 -23.87 -40.36
N MET A 142 6.16 -22.84 -40.01
CA MET A 142 5.13 -22.28 -40.87
C MET A 142 5.75 -21.60 -42.13
N GLY A 143 6.89 -20.96 -41.99
CA GLY A 143 7.63 -20.35 -43.10
C GLY A 143 8.26 -21.36 -44.08
N SER A 144 8.31 -22.67 -43.75
CA SER A 144 8.84 -23.72 -44.65
C SER A 144 8.00 -23.95 -45.90
N GLY A 145 6.78 -23.43 -45.95
CA GLY A 145 5.86 -23.61 -47.08
C GLY A 145 5.25 -25.00 -47.20
N SER A 146 5.57 -25.93 -46.30
CA SER A 146 5.02 -27.30 -46.31
C SER A 146 3.77 -27.40 -45.46
N GLY A 147 2.76 -28.17 -45.89
CA GLY A 147 1.54 -28.42 -45.14
C GLY A 147 1.82 -29.05 -43.77
N GLY A 148 2.80 -29.95 -43.69
CA GLY A 148 3.23 -30.55 -42.39
C GLY A 148 3.88 -29.51 -41.47
N GLY A 149 4.69 -28.62 -42.03
CA GLY A 149 5.30 -27.51 -41.28
C GLY A 149 4.26 -26.56 -40.70
N ALA A 150 3.20 -26.24 -41.45
CA ALA A 150 2.11 -25.39 -40.96
C ALA A 150 1.37 -26.03 -39.77
N VAL A 151 1.03 -27.34 -39.86
CA VAL A 151 0.37 -28.08 -38.79
C VAL A 151 1.24 -28.12 -37.52
N LEU A 152 2.51 -28.48 -37.66
CA LEU A 152 3.44 -28.50 -36.54
C LEU A 152 3.62 -27.10 -35.91
N GLY A 153 3.74 -26.05 -36.73
CA GLY A 153 3.85 -24.68 -36.28
C GLY A 153 2.63 -24.26 -35.42
N LEU A 154 1.40 -24.63 -35.86
CA LEU A 154 0.19 -24.39 -35.09
C LEU A 154 0.20 -25.12 -33.75
N LEU A 155 0.71 -26.36 -33.69
CA LEU A 155 0.84 -27.10 -32.42
C LEU A 155 1.82 -26.39 -31.47
N PHE A 156 2.96 -25.90 -31.96
CA PHE A 156 3.90 -25.11 -31.14
C PHE A 156 3.27 -23.81 -30.64
N LEU A 157 2.48 -23.11 -31.46
CA LEU A 157 1.74 -21.93 -31.03
C LEU A 157 0.72 -22.25 -29.92
N LEU A 158 0.02 -23.38 -30.06
CA LEU A 158 -0.94 -23.83 -29.03
C LEU A 158 -0.21 -24.11 -27.71
N VAL A 159 0.90 -24.84 -27.74
CA VAL A 159 1.72 -25.10 -26.54
C VAL A 159 2.23 -23.80 -25.93
N ALA A 160 2.74 -22.88 -26.75
CA ALA A 160 3.20 -21.57 -26.29
C ALA A 160 2.06 -20.78 -25.60
N ALA A 161 0.85 -20.81 -26.16
CA ALA A 161 -0.32 -20.16 -25.59
C ALA A 161 -0.71 -20.80 -24.24
N VAL A 162 -0.70 -22.13 -24.13
CA VAL A 162 -0.99 -22.83 -22.86
C VAL A 162 0.03 -22.48 -21.79
N ILE A 163 1.33 -22.46 -22.12
CA ILE A 163 2.40 -22.09 -21.18
C ILE A 163 2.26 -20.62 -20.78
N GLY A 164 2.03 -19.71 -21.71
CA GLY A 164 1.90 -18.28 -21.45
C GLY A 164 0.70 -17.97 -20.57
N PHE A 165 -0.47 -18.49 -20.94
CA PHE A 165 -1.70 -18.27 -20.19
C PHE A 165 -1.68 -18.98 -18.83
N GLY A 166 -1.32 -20.26 -18.79
CA GLY A 166 -1.23 -21.03 -17.56
C GLY A 166 -0.19 -20.49 -16.60
N GLY A 167 0.98 -20.10 -17.12
CA GLY A 167 2.03 -19.44 -16.34
C GLY A 167 1.59 -18.09 -15.79
N GLY A 168 0.86 -17.31 -16.59
CA GLY A 168 0.28 -16.04 -16.13
C GLY A 168 -0.71 -16.23 -14.96
N ILE A 169 -1.64 -17.17 -15.08
CA ILE A 169 -2.58 -17.51 -14.01
C ILE A 169 -1.86 -18.03 -12.76
N TRP A 170 -0.85 -18.88 -12.95
CA TRP A 170 -0.04 -19.40 -11.85
C TRP A 170 0.69 -18.26 -11.09
N MET A 171 1.25 -17.26 -11.79
CA MET A 171 1.86 -16.09 -11.16
C MET A 171 0.84 -15.26 -10.36
N ILE A 172 -0.37 -15.08 -10.89
CA ILE A 172 -1.46 -14.40 -10.17
C ILE A 172 -1.82 -15.19 -8.90
N TYR A 173 -1.90 -16.50 -8.99
CA TYR A 173 -2.17 -17.36 -7.83
C TYR A 173 -1.07 -17.23 -6.77
N GLN A 174 0.20 -17.27 -7.16
CA GLN A 174 1.32 -17.07 -6.23
C GLN A 174 1.28 -15.69 -5.57
N GLU A 175 1.09 -14.62 -6.37
CA GLU A 175 0.98 -13.26 -5.83
C GLU A 175 -0.20 -13.13 -4.86
N GLY A 176 -1.34 -13.74 -5.17
CA GLY A 176 -2.52 -13.71 -4.32
C GLY A 176 -2.34 -14.45 -3.00
N THR A 177 -1.64 -15.57 -3.00
CA THR A 177 -1.49 -16.44 -1.81
C THR A 177 -0.28 -16.10 -0.95
N THR A 178 0.82 -15.66 -1.56
CA THR A 178 2.08 -15.38 -0.85
C THR A 178 2.50 -13.91 -0.89
N GLY A 179 1.83 -13.09 -1.70
CA GLY A 179 2.25 -11.74 -2.04
C GLY A 179 3.41 -11.68 -3.04
N GLN A 180 3.91 -12.84 -3.51
CA GLN A 180 5.14 -12.93 -4.29
C GLN A 180 4.98 -13.77 -5.55
N THR A 181 5.56 -13.31 -6.65
CA THR A 181 5.92 -14.13 -7.80
C THR A 181 7.35 -14.66 -7.62
N LEU A 182 7.84 -15.45 -8.57
CA LEU A 182 9.25 -15.91 -8.52
C LEU A 182 10.22 -14.74 -8.53
N GLY A 183 10.02 -13.76 -9.42
CA GLY A 183 10.88 -12.59 -9.50
C GLY A 183 10.83 -11.75 -8.24
N LYS A 184 9.64 -11.55 -7.65
CA LYS A 184 9.49 -10.82 -6.39
C LYS A 184 10.20 -11.51 -5.23
N ARG A 185 10.16 -12.85 -5.19
CA ARG A 185 10.87 -13.65 -4.19
C ARG A 185 12.39 -13.47 -4.32
N GLN A 186 12.92 -13.48 -5.54
CA GLN A 186 14.34 -13.26 -5.80
C GLN A 186 14.80 -11.84 -5.42
N MET A 187 13.92 -10.87 -5.61
CA MET A 187 14.19 -9.47 -5.27
C MET A 187 13.88 -9.11 -3.81
N GLY A 188 13.44 -10.07 -2.99
CA GLY A 188 13.11 -9.84 -1.57
C GLY A 188 11.98 -8.82 -1.38
N ILE A 189 10.92 -8.89 -2.20
CA ILE A 189 9.78 -7.99 -2.14
C ILE A 189 8.46 -8.76 -2.18
N LYS A 190 7.39 -8.19 -1.63
CA LYS A 190 6.03 -8.74 -1.69
C LYS A 190 4.97 -7.65 -1.82
N VAL A 191 3.83 -8.00 -2.41
CA VAL A 191 2.64 -7.16 -2.51
C VAL A 191 1.74 -7.41 -1.31
N VAL A 192 1.25 -6.33 -0.71
CA VAL A 192 0.30 -6.38 0.41
C VAL A 192 -0.79 -5.33 0.26
N SER A 193 -1.93 -5.53 0.89
CA SER A 193 -2.95 -4.50 1.05
C SER A 193 -2.41 -3.34 1.89
N ALA A 194 -2.58 -2.12 1.42
CA ALA A 194 -2.17 -0.93 2.15
C ALA A 194 -2.99 -0.68 3.43
N GLN A 195 -4.18 -1.29 3.53
CA GLN A 195 -5.06 -1.15 4.69
C GLN A 195 -4.74 -2.17 5.77
N THR A 196 -4.50 -3.43 5.37
CA THR A 196 -4.40 -4.55 6.32
C THR A 196 -2.99 -5.11 6.47
N GLY A 197 -2.08 -4.80 5.53
CA GLY A 197 -0.74 -5.42 5.48
C GLY A 197 -0.75 -6.90 5.06
N GLN A 198 -1.92 -7.47 4.77
CA GLN A 198 -2.09 -8.87 4.39
C GLN A 198 -1.96 -9.07 2.88
N VAL A 199 -1.76 -10.32 2.46
CA VAL A 199 -1.78 -10.70 1.03
C VAL A 199 -3.18 -10.51 0.45
N LEU A 200 -3.26 -10.27 -0.86
CA LEU A 200 -4.49 -9.83 -1.52
C LEU A 200 -5.53 -10.93 -1.75
N GLY A 201 -5.13 -12.21 -1.67
CA GLY A 201 -5.90 -13.30 -2.22
C GLY A 201 -5.88 -13.33 -3.75
N PHE A 202 -6.33 -14.43 -4.35
CA PHE A 202 -6.33 -14.58 -5.82
C PHE A 202 -7.11 -13.48 -6.54
N GLY A 203 -8.32 -13.15 -6.07
CA GLY A 203 -9.17 -12.12 -6.68
C GLY A 203 -8.52 -10.74 -6.67
N GLY A 204 -7.92 -10.34 -5.55
CA GLY A 204 -7.21 -9.06 -5.43
C GLY A 204 -5.98 -8.98 -6.34
N ALA A 205 -5.20 -10.07 -6.42
CA ALA A 205 -4.05 -10.15 -7.32
C ALA A 205 -4.49 -10.11 -8.81
N PHE A 206 -5.60 -10.76 -9.13
CA PHE A 206 -6.17 -10.75 -10.48
C PHE A 206 -6.63 -9.33 -10.88
N VAL A 207 -7.40 -8.65 -10.03
CA VAL A 207 -7.84 -7.27 -10.26
C VAL A 207 -6.63 -6.33 -10.41
N ARG A 208 -5.61 -6.49 -9.56
CA ARG A 208 -4.37 -5.72 -9.66
C ARG A 208 -3.65 -5.97 -10.99
N ARG A 209 -3.62 -7.22 -11.49
CA ARG A 209 -3.04 -7.54 -12.79
C ARG A 209 -3.78 -6.83 -13.93
N LEU A 210 -5.12 -6.75 -13.87
CA LEU A 210 -5.91 -5.99 -14.82
C LEU A 210 -5.67 -4.48 -14.70
N ALA A 211 -5.53 -3.97 -13.47
CA ALA A 211 -5.28 -2.55 -13.23
C ALA A 211 -3.95 -2.06 -13.84
N HIS A 212 -2.96 -2.96 -14.07
CA HIS A 212 -1.73 -2.62 -14.77
C HIS A 212 -1.95 -2.21 -16.25
N ILE A 213 -3.14 -2.44 -16.80
CA ILE A 213 -3.54 -1.88 -18.11
C ILE A 213 -3.49 -0.34 -18.06
N ALA A 214 -3.83 0.27 -16.90
CA ALA A 214 -3.74 1.71 -16.74
C ALA A 214 -2.29 2.22 -16.77
N ASP A 215 -1.34 1.44 -16.24
CA ASP A 215 0.08 1.78 -16.28
C ASP A 215 0.59 1.81 -17.72
N SER A 216 0.17 0.83 -18.54
CA SER A 216 0.56 0.71 -19.95
C SER A 216 -0.18 1.72 -20.85
N ALA A 217 -1.47 1.97 -20.59
CA ALA A 217 -2.27 2.92 -21.36
C ALA A 217 -1.73 4.36 -21.25
N ALA A 218 -1.04 4.69 -20.18
CA ALA A 218 -0.35 5.95 -19.96
C ALA A 218 1.09 5.94 -20.50
N CYS A 219 1.36 5.28 -21.62
CA CYS A 219 2.69 5.16 -22.21
C CYS A 219 3.75 4.62 -21.22
N ASP A 220 3.38 3.64 -20.43
CA ASP A 220 4.19 3.00 -19.39
C ASP A 220 4.67 3.94 -18.26
N ILE A 221 4.21 5.21 -18.22
CA ILE A 221 4.53 6.17 -17.15
C ILE A 221 4.07 5.63 -15.78
N GLY A 222 2.96 4.89 -15.75
CA GLY A 222 2.46 4.28 -14.52
C GLY A 222 3.47 3.34 -13.85
N TYR A 223 4.27 2.61 -14.63
CA TYR A 223 5.36 1.76 -14.11
C TYR A 223 6.56 2.57 -13.61
N LEU A 224 6.77 3.78 -14.10
CA LEU A 224 7.83 4.69 -13.64
C LEU A 224 7.39 5.53 -12.45
N TRP A 225 6.08 5.64 -12.21
CA TRP A 225 5.50 6.48 -11.16
C TRP A 225 6.12 6.28 -9.76
N PRO A 226 6.50 5.04 -9.34
CA PRO A 226 7.15 4.81 -8.05
C PRO A 226 8.50 5.53 -7.86
N LEU A 227 9.12 6.06 -8.90
CA LEU A 227 10.37 6.81 -8.77
C LEU A 227 10.20 8.10 -7.96
N TRP A 228 9.04 8.77 -8.09
CA TRP A 228 8.74 10.04 -7.45
C TRP A 228 7.52 10.01 -6.53
N ASP A 229 6.80 8.90 -6.46
CA ASP A 229 5.67 8.73 -5.56
C ASP A 229 6.15 8.45 -4.12
N GLU A 230 5.62 9.17 -3.14
CA GLU A 230 5.99 9.01 -1.73
C GLU A 230 5.74 7.59 -1.21
N ARG A 231 4.67 6.94 -1.69
CA ARG A 231 4.31 5.57 -1.34
C ARG A 231 4.89 4.53 -2.29
N LYS A 232 5.72 4.94 -3.25
CA LYS A 232 6.31 4.06 -4.26
C LYS A 232 5.27 3.22 -5.01
N GLN A 233 4.10 3.78 -5.32
CA GLN A 233 2.99 3.08 -5.95
C GLN A 233 2.94 3.34 -7.46
N THR A 234 2.63 2.30 -8.25
CA THR A 234 2.18 2.42 -9.63
C THR A 234 0.72 2.91 -9.67
N PHE A 235 0.19 3.21 -10.85
CA PHE A 235 -1.25 3.51 -10.97
C PHE A 235 -2.11 2.30 -10.56
N ALA A 236 -1.71 1.09 -10.95
CA ALA A 236 -2.37 -0.14 -10.52
C ALA A 236 -2.35 -0.29 -8.99
N ASP A 237 -1.22 0.01 -8.34
CA ASP A 237 -1.12 -0.03 -6.88
C ASP A 237 -2.08 0.96 -6.22
N LYS A 238 -2.19 2.18 -6.77
CA LYS A 238 -3.12 3.21 -6.27
C LYS A 238 -4.58 2.78 -6.44
N MET A 239 -4.93 2.26 -7.61
CA MET A 239 -6.29 1.79 -7.89
C MET A 239 -6.73 0.63 -7.00
N CYS A 240 -5.80 -0.28 -6.69
CA CYS A 240 -6.07 -1.46 -5.87
C CYS A 240 -5.75 -1.25 -4.38
N ASN A 241 -5.29 -0.06 -3.99
CA ASN A 241 -4.85 0.26 -2.64
C ASN A 241 -3.84 -0.77 -2.07
N THR A 242 -2.77 -1.00 -2.83
CA THR A 242 -1.71 -1.97 -2.51
C THR A 242 -0.37 -1.29 -2.31
N LEU A 243 0.51 -1.94 -1.57
CA LEU A 243 1.91 -1.56 -1.40
C LEU A 243 2.82 -2.73 -1.78
N VAL A 244 4.00 -2.41 -2.26
CA VAL A 244 5.07 -3.40 -2.40
C VAL A 244 6.13 -3.10 -1.36
N VAL A 245 6.40 -4.09 -0.51
CA VAL A 245 7.30 -3.96 0.64
C VAL A 245 8.43 -4.97 0.56
N ARG A 246 9.54 -4.72 1.25
CA ARG A 246 10.63 -5.68 1.41
C ARG A 246 10.24 -6.81 2.37
N THR A 247 10.80 -8.00 2.15
CA THR A 247 10.60 -9.20 2.98
C THR A 247 11.86 -9.54 3.75
#